data_ac5669321b5ae83aade216d9f316e0ec
#
_entry.id   ac5669321b5ae83aade216d9f316e0ec
#
_cell.length_a   1.000
_cell.length_b   1.000
_cell.length_c   1.000
_cell.angle_alpha   90.00
_cell.angle_beta   90.00
_cell.angle_gamma   90.00
#
_symmetry.space_group_name_H-M   'P 1'
#
loop_
_entity.id
_entity.type
_entity.pdbx_description
1 polymer ?
#
loop_
_entity_poly.entity_id
_entity_poly.type
_entity_poly.pdbx_seq_one_letter_code
_entity_poly.pdbx_strand_id
1 'polypeptide(L)'
;MKRTLILLALAVLSITAGAYNDHRGHNLDSLERVVGKLTPQDIDNASDEELVIIDNAYRDLMLGYTHINMEKGLFYGRKALDIGRRKGWAAATFDAARYIGMNFYGHEQYDSAMVYYSEALSCLERMENGATSITSPDGYSQLQIDDARSSLYGTIGNLYNMMDSIPLAMEYYKKAGEIFEKHGWKESCSLLHYNMGETWMESYDYDKALPEYKEALRFGQEAGDSLCVANASMGLGRWYMEKGRPRKAMHYLRKADEYYSVHPDQEFRDLIENSGYTAQVLKAQKRQITWIAIGLAVLVAGLVTFLVLLRRRRKAAASPAPAAVKLTARELEILRFIADGKTNTQIAEALFLSPETTKWYRKQLFAKFDAENAADLVRKAMEQKVL
;
A
#
# COMPACT_ATOMS: atom_id res chain seq x y z
N MET A 1 -22.93 35.24 42.28
CA MET A 1 -23.59 35.38 40.94
C MET A 1 -22.58 35.43 39.80
N LYS A 2 -21.60 36.36 39.73
CA LYS A 2 -20.62 36.46 38.63
C LYS A 2 -19.78 35.17 38.49
N ARG A 3 -19.22 34.62 39.59
CA ARG A 3 -18.46 33.38 39.63
C ARG A 3 -19.26 32.17 39.14
N THR A 4 -20.50 32.02 39.61
CA THR A 4 -21.40 30.93 39.21
C THR A 4 -21.67 30.91 37.71
N LEU A 5 -21.84 32.08 37.09
CA LEU A 5 -22.04 32.25 35.65
C LEU A 5 -20.79 31.89 34.85
N ILE A 6 -19.58 32.23 35.39
CA ILE A 6 -18.30 31.85 34.78
C ILE A 6 -18.12 30.33 34.81
N LEU A 7 -18.39 29.68 35.93
CA LEU A 7 -18.27 28.24 36.10
C LEU A 7 -19.26 27.44 35.23
N LEU A 8 -20.50 27.92 35.12
CA LEU A 8 -21.48 27.37 34.17
C LEU A 8 -21.03 27.50 32.71
N ALA A 9 -20.45 28.64 32.34
CA ALA A 9 -19.91 28.83 31.00
C ALA A 9 -18.70 27.93 30.73
N LEU A 10 -17.84 27.72 31.73
CA LEU A 10 -16.69 26.78 31.62
C LEU A 10 -17.16 25.34 31.45
N ALA A 11 -18.12 24.89 32.27
CA ALA A 11 -18.64 23.51 32.16
C ALA A 11 -19.23 23.23 30.77
N VAL A 12 -19.99 24.20 30.21
CA VAL A 12 -20.55 24.05 28.86
C VAL A 12 -19.48 24.05 27.78
N LEU A 13 -18.50 24.94 27.88
CA LEU A 13 -17.43 25.06 26.88
C LEU A 13 -16.46 23.86 26.91
N SER A 14 -16.12 23.35 28.08
CA SER A 14 -15.26 22.16 28.22
C SER A 14 -15.94 20.89 27.66
N ILE A 15 -17.24 20.69 27.91
CA ILE A 15 -17.99 19.56 27.32
C ILE A 15 -17.96 19.64 25.78
N THR A 16 -18.10 20.83 25.21
CA THR A 16 -18.06 21.00 23.74
C THR A 16 -16.65 20.91 23.17
N ALA A 17 -15.62 21.29 23.91
CA ALA A 17 -14.22 21.15 23.52
C ALA A 17 -13.76 19.67 23.47
N GLY A 18 -14.17 18.86 24.45
CA GLY A 18 -13.87 17.41 24.48
C GLY A 18 -14.61 16.60 23.42
N ALA A 19 -15.76 17.07 22.92
CA ALA A 19 -16.56 16.40 21.90
C ALA A 19 -16.16 16.75 20.45
N TYR A 20 -15.39 17.82 20.23
CA TYR A 20 -15.01 18.32 18.92
C TYR A 20 -13.50 18.55 18.83
N ASN A 21 -12.79 17.55 18.39
CA ASN A 21 -11.41 17.66 17.87
C ASN A 21 -11.43 18.40 16.52
N ASP A 22 -12.01 19.62 16.48
CA ASP A 22 -11.90 20.47 15.30
C ASP A 22 -10.71 21.42 15.47
N HIS A 23 -9.68 21.21 14.66
CA HIS A 23 -8.46 22.00 14.55
C HIS A 23 -8.66 23.49 14.19
N ARG A 24 -9.87 24.00 14.33
CA ARG A 24 -10.27 25.40 14.02
C ARG A 24 -10.54 26.17 15.30
N GLY A 25 -9.52 26.65 15.96
CA GLY A 25 -9.37 27.68 17.01
C GLY A 25 -10.57 28.41 17.67
N HIS A 26 -11.79 28.22 17.18
CA HIS A 26 -12.94 29.01 17.63
C HIS A 26 -13.39 28.75 19.06
N ASN A 27 -13.14 27.56 19.61
CA ASN A 27 -13.56 27.23 20.96
C ASN A 27 -12.52 27.58 22.03
N LEU A 28 -11.22 27.52 21.68
CA LEU A 28 -10.12 27.86 22.59
C LEU A 28 -10.14 29.32 23.01
N ASP A 29 -10.37 30.25 22.10
CA ASP A 29 -10.46 31.69 22.39
C ASP A 29 -11.64 32.01 23.32
N SER A 30 -12.75 31.29 23.16
CA SER A 30 -13.91 31.45 24.02
C SER A 30 -13.65 30.91 25.42
N LEU A 31 -13.04 29.74 25.52
CA LEU A 31 -12.64 29.12 26.80
C LEU A 31 -11.60 29.97 27.52
N GLU A 32 -10.56 30.43 26.81
CA GLU A 32 -9.53 31.34 27.34
C GLU A 32 -10.14 32.65 27.85
N ARG A 33 -11.07 33.25 27.13
CA ARG A 33 -11.74 34.48 27.53
C ARG A 33 -12.58 34.29 28.82
N VAL A 34 -13.19 33.12 28.99
CA VAL A 34 -13.98 32.81 30.18
C VAL A 34 -13.08 32.53 31.38
N VAL A 35 -12.04 31.70 31.19
CA VAL A 35 -11.03 31.39 32.19
C VAL A 35 -10.31 32.67 32.65
N GLY A 36 -9.99 33.56 31.72
CA GLY A 36 -9.30 34.83 32.03
C GLY A 36 -10.09 35.80 32.91
N LYS A 37 -11.37 35.54 33.16
CA LYS A 37 -12.19 36.31 34.13
C LYS A 37 -12.08 35.81 35.57
N LEU A 38 -11.42 34.62 35.78
CA LEU A 38 -11.18 34.09 37.12
C LEU A 38 -9.99 34.81 37.73
N THR A 39 -10.21 35.31 38.95
CA THR A 39 -9.13 35.88 39.77
C THR A 39 -8.45 34.77 40.60
N PRO A 40 -7.23 34.95 41.12
CA PRO A 40 -6.61 33.99 42.05
C PRO A 40 -7.51 33.69 43.26
N GLN A 41 -8.22 34.73 43.80
CA GLN A 41 -9.14 34.55 44.91
C GLN A 41 -10.38 33.72 44.55
N ASP A 42 -10.85 33.77 43.29
CA ASP A 42 -11.95 32.91 42.83
C ASP A 42 -11.53 31.43 42.85
N ILE A 43 -10.26 31.14 42.51
CA ILE A 43 -9.69 29.81 42.51
C ILE A 43 -9.41 29.33 43.95
N ASP A 44 -8.83 30.18 44.78
CA ASP A 44 -8.53 29.84 46.18
C ASP A 44 -9.76 29.56 47.04
N ASN A 45 -10.88 30.25 46.75
CA ASN A 45 -12.17 30.07 47.39
C ASN A 45 -13.11 29.07 46.72
N ALA A 46 -12.62 28.34 45.68
CA ALA A 46 -13.43 27.40 44.95
C ALA A 46 -13.65 26.11 45.74
N SER A 47 -14.86 25.54 45.69
CA SER A 47 -15.10 24.17 46.16
C SER A 47 -14.34 23.16 45.29
N ASP A 48 -14.24 21.90 45.78
CA ASP A 48 -13.57 20.86 45.00
C ASP A 48 -14.29 20.59 43.66
N GLU A 49 -15.63 20.62 43.62
CA GLU A 49 -16.41 20.45 42.41
C GLU A 49 -16.17 21.59 41.42
N GLU A 50 -16.06 22.84 41.92
CA GLU A 50 -15.74 24.01 41.10
C GLU A 50 -14.30 23.94 40.56
N LEU A 51 -13.34 23.44 41.37
CA LEU A 51 -11.95 23.26 40.95
C LEU A 51 -11.82 22.18 39.87
N VAL A 52 -12.63 21.12 39.88
CA VAL A 52 -12.67 20.12 38.80
C VAL A 52 -13.06 20.78 37.47
N ILE A 53 -14.05 21.68 37.49
CA ILE A 53 -14.47 22.42 36.27
C ILE A 53 -13.33 23.32 35.76
N ILE A 54 -12.65 24.00 36.68
CA ILE A 54 -11.54 24.91 36.34
C ILE A 54 -10.32 24.11 35.83
N ASP A 55 -9.98 23.00 36.48
CA ASP A 55 -8.89 22.12 36.10
C ASP A 55 -9.11 21.53 34.70
N ASN A 56 -10.33 21.03 34.43
CA ASN A 56 -10.71 20.56 33.09
C ASN A 56 -10.53 21.65 32.04
N ALA A 57 -10.99 22.88 32.32
CA ALA A 57 -10.83 24.00 31.40
C ALA A 57 -9.35 24.34 31.15
N TYR A 58 -8.48 24.29 32.16
CA TYR A 58 -7.04 24.50 31.98
C TYR A 58 -6.42 23.37 31.18
N ARG A 59 -6.82 22.11 31.40
CA ARG A 59 -6.31 20.96 30.62
C ARG A 59 -6.75 21.04 29.17
N ASP A 60 -7.99 21.42 28.88
CA ASP A 60 -8.49 21.62 27.52
C ASP A 60 -7.70 22.71 26.79
N LEU A 61 -7.40 23.84 27.46
CA LEU A 61 -6.56 24.89 26.90
C LEU A 61 -5.11 24.44 26.70
N MET A 62 -4.54 23.70 27.64
CA MET A 62 -3.22 23.11 27.52
C MET A 62 -3.11 22.23 26.29
N LEU A 63 -4.04 21.28 26.12
CA LEU A 63 -4.09 20.38 24.98
C LEU A 63 -4.30 21.14 23.67
N GLY A 64 -5.25 22.06 23.63
CA GLY A 64 -5.57 22.83 22.46
C GLY A 64 -4.42 23.71 21.96
N TYR A 65 -3.59 24.22 22.87
CA TYR A 65 -2.43 25.05 22.51
C TYR A 65 -1.14 24.25 22.28
N THR A 66 -1.08 22.96 22.54
CA THR A 66 0.14 22.14 22.42
C THR A 66 0.85 22.29 21.06
N HIS A 67 0.11 22.34 19.96
CA HIS A 67 0.67 22.49 18.62
C HIS A 67 0.51 23.88 18.02
N ILE A 68 -0.17 24.81 18.72
CA ILE A 68 -0.49 26.15 18.21
C ILE A 68 0.41 27.19 18.88
N ASN A 69 0.55 27.11 20.20
CA ASN A 69 1.31 28.06 21.00
C ASN A 69 1.81 27.40 22.29
N MET A 70 3.06 26.92 22.25
CA MET A 70 3.70 26.23 23.37
C MET A 70 3.63 27.01 24.68
N GLU A 71 3.90 28.34 24.65
CA GLU A 71 3.94 29.15 25.88
C GLU A 71 2.57 29.18 26.56
N LYS A 72 1.48 29.31 25.78
CA LYS A 72 0.13 29.23 26.30
C LYS A 72 -0.19 27.83 26.81
N GLY A 73 0.18 26.78 26.07
CA GLY A 73 0.02 25.39 26.51
C GLY A 73 0.69 25.14 27.86
N LEU A 74 1.95 25.53 28.02
CA LEU A 74 2.68 25.44 29.28
C LEU A 74 2.10 26.30 30.40
N PHE A 75 1.61 27.51 30.08
CA PHE A 75 0.97 28.40 31.05
C PHE A 75 -0.27 27.72 31.68
N TYR A 76 -1.17 27.17 30.84
CA TYR A 76 -2.37 26.51 31.35
C TYR A 76 -2.07 25.16 31.99
N GLY A 77 -1.11 24.41 31.43
CA GLY A 77 -0.62 23.16 32.04
C GLY A 77 -0.09 23.36 33.44
N ARG A 78 0.72 24.41 33.70
CA ARG A 78 1.20 24.75 35.03
C ARG A 78 0.08 25.12 36.00
N LYS A 79 -0.98 25.77 35.51
CA LYS A 79 -2.16 26.08 36.35
C LYS A 79 -2.94 24.81 36.75
N ALA A 80 -3.14 23.90 35.81
CA ALA A 80 -3.75 22.60 36.11
C ALA A 80 -2.88 21.79 37.09
N LEU A 81 -1.57 21.73 36.83
CA LEU A 81 -0.60 21.06 37.71
C LEU A 81 -0.61 21.62 39.15
N ASP A 82 -0.71 22.94 39.30
CA ASP A 82 -0.79 23.59 40.61
C ASP A 82 -2.06 23.19 41.40
N ILE A 83 -3.23 23.13 40.72
CA ILE A 83 -4.46 22.63 41.34
C ILE A 83 -4.33 21.19 41.79
N GLY A 84 -3.86 20.31 40.89
CA GLY A 84 -3.65 18.90 41.18
C GLY A 84 -2.72 18.66 42.36
N ARG A 85 -1.58 19.39 42.40
CA ARG A 85 -0.61 19.31 43.53
C ARG A 85 -1.20 19.80 44.83
N ARG A 86 -1.84 20.95 44.87
CA ARG A 86 -2.46 21.53 46.07
C ARG A 86 -3.57 20.65 46.64
N LYS A 87 -4.34 20.00 45.80
CA LYS A 87 -5.44 19.12 46.18
C LYS A 87 -5.02 17.67 46.38
N GLY A 88 -3.80 17.31 46.05
CA GLY A 88 -3.34 15.94 46.12
C GLY A 88 -4.00 15.00 45.10
N TRP A 89 -4.62 15.55 44.04
CA TRP A 89 -5.30 14.76 43.00
C TRP A 89 -4.28 14.10 42.06
N ALA A 90 -4.00 12.84 42.32
CA ALA A 90 -2.93 12.09 41.66
C ALA A 90 -3.15 12.03 40.14
N ALA A 91 -4.37 11.75 39.65
CA ALA A 91 -4.65 11.65 38.22
C ALA A 91 -4.56 13.01 37.53
N ALA A 92 -5.11 14.08 38.12
CA ALA A 92 -5.00 15.42 37.52
C ALA A 92 -3.55 15.88 37.45
N THR A 93 -2.76 15.60 38.50
CA THR A 93 -1.31 15.88 38.52
C THR A 93 -0.58 15.05 37.46
N PHE A 94 -0.90 13.76 37.32
CA PHE A 94 -0.33 12.88 36.29
C PHE A 94 -0.58 13.42 34.89
N ASP A 95 -1.84 13.73 34.54
CA ASP A 95 -2.18 14.25 33.23
C ASP A 95 -1.44 15.55 32.91
N ALA A 96 -1.51 16.52 33.83
CA ALA A 96 -0.82 17.81 33.63
C ALA A 96 0.68 17.65 33.49
N ALA A 97 1.34 16.88 34.36
CA ALA A 97 2.76 16.61 34.30
C ALA A 97 3.15 15.91 32.99
N ARG A 98 2.44 14.86 32.61
CA ARG A 98 2.69 14.13 31.35
C ARG A 98 2.64 15.06 30.13
N TYR A 99 1.62 15.90 30.04
CA TYR A 99 1.47 16.82 28.90
C TYR A 99 2.50 17.95 28.91
N ILE A 100 2.87 18.49 30.07
CA ILE A 100 3.96 19.46 30.17
C ILE A 100 5.28 18.80 29.72
N GLY A 101 5.54 17.57 30.16
CA GLY A 101 6.69 16.77 29.71
C GLY A 101 6.71 16.57 28.20
N MET A 102 5.56 16.25 27.58
CA MET A 102 5.44 16.13 26.12
C MET A 102 5.73 17.45 25.39
N ASN A 103 5.29 18.58 25.94
CA ASN A 103 5.64 19.89 25.36
C ASN A 103 7.16 20.15 25.38
N PHE A 104 7.81 19.87 26.51
CA PHE A 104 9.28 19.99 26.60
C PHE A 104 10.00 19.02 25.67
N TYR A 105 9.51 17.78 25.55
CA TYR A 105 10.04 16.79 24.62
C TYR A 105 9.96 17.26 23.16
N GLY A 106 8.81 17.77 22.74
CA GLY A 106 8.62 18.28 21.36
C GLY A 106 9.46 19.53 21.01
N HIS A 107 10.07 20.16 22.03
CA HIS A 107 11.01 21.29 21.85
C HIS A 107 12.44 20.91 22.24
N GLU A 108 12.77 19.64 22.24
CA GLU A 108 14.10 19.09 22.47
C GLU A 108 14.69 19.45 23.87
N GLN A 109 13.81 19.82 24.83
CA GLN A 109 14.21 20.13 26.20
C GLN A 109 14.07 18.87 27.08
N TYR A 110 14.85 17.84 26.77
CA TYR A 110 14.72 16.49 27.30
C TYR A 110 14.89 16.40 28.81
N ASP A 111 15.83 17.14 29.39
CA ASP A 111 16.01 17.18 30.86
C ASP A 111 14.75 17.71 31.56
N SER A 112 14.16 18.77 31.03
CA SER A 112 12.93 19.34 31.56
C SER A 112 11.75 18.36 31.38
N ALA A 113 11.65 17.69 30.25
CA ALA A 113 10.64 16.66 30.01
C ALA A 113 10.74 15.54 31.06
N MET A 114 11.96 15.07 31.36
CA MET A 114 12.22 14.00 32.32
C MET A 114 11.79 14.36 33.74
N VAL A 115 11.95 15.61 34.17
CA VAL A 115 11.46 16.08 35.48
C VAL A 115 9.96 15.85 35.61
N TYR A 116 9.18 16.24 34.59
CA TYR A 116 7.73 16.10 34.61
C TYR A 116 7.27 14.65 34.41
N TYR A 117 7.98 13.84 33.62
CA TYR A 117 7.68 12.42 33.50
C TYR A 117 7.97 11.65 34.82
N SER A 118 9.01 12.04 35.55
CA SER A 118 9.31 11.48 36.86
C SER A 118 8.19 11.80 37.86
N GLU A 119 7.64 13.01 37.84
CA GLU A 119 6.49 13.38 38.66
C GLU A 119 5.24 12.59 38.25
N ALA A 120 5.01 12.39 36.96
CA ALA A 120 3.90 11.57 36.47
C ALA A 120 4.04 10.11 36.96
N LEU A 121 5.25 9.51 36.93
CA LEU A 121 5.48 8.19 37.50
C LEU A 121 5.15 8.12 39.02
N SER A 122 5.57 9.13 39.77
CA SER A 122 5.23 9.22 41.22
C SER A 122 3.71 9.31 41.43
N CYS A 123 2.98 9.97 40.54
CA CYS A 123 1.51 9.99 40.63
C CYS A 123 0.89 8.60 40.42
N LEU A 124 1.42 7.80 39.49
CA LEU A 124 0.95 6.42 39.27
C LEU A 124 1.19 5.54 40.51
N GLU A 125 2.32 5.69 41.19
CA GLU A 125 2.58 5.00 42.44
C GLU A 125 1.58 5.39 43.56
N ARG A 126 1.23 6.68 43.63
CA ARG A 126 0.22 7.17 44.55
C ARG A 126 -1.17 6.61 44.24
N MET A 127 -1.54 6.54 42.95
CA MET A 127 -2.81 5.94 42.50
C MET A 127 -2.89 4.45 42.87
N GLU A 128 -1.82 3.71 42.65
CA GLU A 128 -1.70 2.29 43.01
C GLU A 128 -1.78 2.05 44.53
N ASN A 129 -1.24 2.98 45.33
CA ASN A 129 -1.30 2.96 46.80
C ASN A 129 -2.63 3.52 47.35
N GLY A 130 -3.68 3.62 46.52
CA GLY A 130 -5.03 3.94 46.96
C GLY A 130 -5.32 5.44 47.04
N ALA A 131 -4.58 6.31 46.34
CA ALA A 131 -4.96 7.72 46.25
C ALA A 131 -6.33 7.86 45.56
N THR A 132 -7.15 8.72 46.13
CA THR A 132 -8.50 9.03 45.67
C THR A 132 -8.61 10.50 45.23
N SER A 133 -9.67 10.84 44.54
CA SER A 133 -10.01 12.21 44.21
C SER A 133 -11.53 12.38 44.16
N ILE A 134 -12.02 13.62 44.05
CA ILE A 134 -13.45 13.86 43.93
C ILE A 134 -14.06 13.22 42.66
N THR A 135 -13.25 13.05 41.59
CA THR A 135 -13.65 12.38 40.35
C THR A 135 -13.42 10.86 40.37
N SER A 136 -12.65 10.35 41.35
CA SER A 136 -12.36 8.93 41.56
C SER A 136 -12.34 8.64 43.04
N PRO A 137 -13.51 8.68 43.74
CA PRO A 137 -13.58 8.50 45.17
C PRO A 137 -13.21 7.07 45.62
N ASP A 138 -13.44 6.08 44.78
CA ASP A 138 -13.11 4.67 44.99
C ASP A 138 -11.68 4.31 44.53
N GLY A 139 -10.90 5.32 44.13
CA GLY A 139 -9.54 5.11 43.59
C GLY A 139 -9.53 4.77 42.11
N TYR A 140 -8.49 4.11 41.66
CA TYR A 140 -8.23 3.79 40.26
C TYR A 140 -8.08 2.29 40.06
N SER A 141 -8.71 1.74 39.03
CA SER A 141 -8.55 0.32 38.70
C SER A 141 -7.11 0.03 38.22
N GLN A 142 -6.65 -1.20 38.45
CA GLN A 142 -5.34 -1.62 37.94
C GLN A 142 -5.22 -1.46 36.42
N LEU A 143 -6.30 -1.66 35.69
CA LEU A 143 -6.33 -1.46 34.23
C LEU A 143 -6.04 -0.01 33.85
N GLN A 144 -6.61 0.97 34.54
CA GLN A 144 -6.35 2.40 34.28
C GLN A 144 -4.88 2.76 34.62
N ILE A 145 -4.35 2.21 35.72
CA ILE A 145 -2.96 2.44 36.13
C ILE A 145 -1.99 1.80 35.13
N ASP A 146 -2.27 0.56 34.69
CA ASP A 146 -1.44 -0.16 33.74
C ASP A 146 -1.43 0.54 32.37
N ASP A 147 -2.58 1.04 31.90
CA ASP A 147 -2.69 1.81 30.63
C ASP A 147 -1.85 3.10 30.70
N ALA A 148 -2.04 3.90 31.74
CA ALA A 148 -1.29 5.13 31.95
C ALA A 148 0.21 4.88 32.10
N ARG A 149 0.60 3.83 32.83
CA ARG A 149 1.99 3.47 33.10
C ARG A 149 2.71 2.98 31.85
N SER A 150 2.09 2.09 31.09
CA SER A 150 2.70 1.56 29.87
C SER A 150 2.87 2.62 28.80
N SER A 151 1.88 3.50 28.63
CA SER A 151 1.96 4.65 27.74
C SER A 151 3.11 5.59 28.15
N LEU A 152 3.25 5.88 29.43
CA LEU A 152 4.33 6.73 29.94
C LEU A 152 5.71 6.08 29.79
N TYR A 153 5.82 4.76 30.05
CA TYR A 153 7.07 4.04 29.80
C TYR A 153 7.50 4.08 28.33
N GLY A 154 6.57 3.90 27.39
CA GLY A 154 6.87 4.04 25.97
C GLY A 154 7.38 5.45 25.62
N THR A 155 6.74 6.49 26.20
CA THR A 155 7.15 7.89 26.01
C THR A 155 8.54 8.17 26.59
N ILE A 156 8.85 7.63 27.78
CA ILE A 156 10.19 7.76 28.40
C ILE A 156 11.23 6.97 27.59
N GLY A 157 10.86 5.82 27.00
CA GLY A 157 11.73 5.09 26.08
C GLY A 157 12.11 5.95 24.88
N ASN A 158 11.12 6.62 24.25
CA ASN A 158 11.38 7.56 23.16
C ASN A 158 12.27 8.73 23.61
N LEU A 159 12.04 9.26 24.81
CA LEU A 159 12.89 10.34 25.36
C LEU A 159 14.35 9.89 25.48
N TYR A 160 14.63 8.72 26.05
CA TYR A 160 15.99 8.21 26.17
C TYR A 160 16.62 7.90 24.81
N ASN A 161 15.82 7.48 23.82
CA ASN A 161 16.32 7.35 22.45
C ASN A 161 16.81 8.70 21.89
N MET A 162 16.01 9.75 22.05
CA MET A 162 16.41 11.10 21.62
C MET A 162 17.64 11.66 22.38
N MET A 163 17.94 11.10 23.55
CA MET A 163 19.14 11.41 24.34
C MET A 163 20.31 10.45 24.04
N ASP A 164 20.26 9.68 22.96
CA ASP A 164 21.25 8.66 22.58
C ASP A 164 21.51 7.60 23.67
N SER A 165 20.58 7.43 24.61
CA SER A 165 20.69 6.49 25.71
C SER A 165 19.95 5.18 25.41
N ILE A 166 20.43 4.45 24.39
CA ILE A 166 19.79 3.23 23.88
C ILE A 166 19.51 2.18 24.97
N PRO A 167 20.44 1.88 25.92
CA PRO A 167 20.14 0.87 26.94
C PRO A 167 18.96 1.27 27.82
N LEU A 168 18.83 2.54 28.20
CA LEU A 168 17.70 3.02 29.00
C LEU A 168 16.42 3.06 28.17
N ALA A 169 16.49 3.47 26.90
CA ALA A 169 15.34 3.41 26.00
C ALA A 169 14.76 1.98 25.93
N MET A 170 15.61 0.98 25.70
CA MET A 170 15.21 -0.42 25.63
C MET A 170 14.67 -0.95 26.97
N GLU A 171 15.21 -0.52 28.10
CA GLU A 171 14.69 -0.88 29.42
C GLU A 171 13.25 -0.39 29.60
N TYR A 172 12.97 0.87 29.25
CA TYR A 172 11.63 1.43 29.36
C TYR A 172 10.65 0.84 28.36
N TYR A 173 11.08 0.60 27.12
CA TYR A 173 10.26 -0.13 26.14
C TYR A 173 9.89 -1.52 26.63
N LYS A 174 10.83 -2.26 27.24
CA LYS A 174 10.55 -3.57 27.81
C LYS A 174 9.50 -3.49 28.91
N LYS A 175 9.61 -2.51 29.83
CA LYS A 175 8.60 -2.27 30.89
C LYS A 175 7.21 -1.99 30.31
N ALA A 176 7.12 -1.23 29.22
CA ALA A 176 5.87 -0.99 28.52
C ALA A 176 5.33 -2.28 27.87
N GLY A 177 6.18 -3.02 27.17
CA GLY A 177 5.85 -4.26 26.48
C GLY A 177 5.28 -5.33 27.41
N GLU A 178 5.86 -5.53 28.60
CA GLU A 178 5.39 -6.48 29.61
C GLU A 178 3.92 -6.19 30.00
N ILE A 179 3.53 -4.92 30.07
CA ILE A 179 2.15 -4.52 30.38
C ILE A 179 1.25 -4.71 29.15
N PHE A 180 1.69 -4.31 27.95
CA PHE A 180 0.90 -4.46 26.72
C PHE A 180 0.61 -5.94 26.43
N GLU A 181 1.59 -6.82 26.57
CA GLU A 181 1.43 -8.26 26.40
C GLU A 181 0.50 -8.87 27.45
N LYS A 182 0.63 -8.49 28.73
CA LYS A 182 -0.26 -8.91 29.83
C LYS A 182 -1.72 -8.66 29.53
N HIS A 183 -2.04 -7.52 28.89
CA HIS A 183 -3.40 -7.14 28.55
C HIS A 183 -3.82 -7.51 27.13
N GLY A 184 -2.91 -8.02 26.30
CA GLY A 184 -3.18 -8.37 24.91
C GLY A 184 -3.43 -7.15 23.99
N TRP A 185 -2.85 -6.00 24.33
CA TRP A 185 -2.98 -4.75 23.55
C TRP A 185 -2.06 -4.78 22.32
N LYS A 186 -2.54 -5.42 21.28
CA LYS A 186 -1.74 -5.75 20.08
C LYS A 186 -1.31 -4.51 19.29
N GLU A 187 -2.16 -3.50 19.18
CA GLU A 187 -1.83 -2.23 18.54
C GLU A 187 -0.65 -1.55 19.27
N SER A 188 -0.72 -1.51 20.60
CA SER A 188 0.36 -0.95 21.42
C SER A 188 1.66 -1.76 21.31
N CYS A 189 1.57 -3.10 21.28
CA CYS A 189 2.73 -3.96 21.02
C CYS A 189 3.34 -3.67 19.65
N SER A 190 2.51 -3.51 18.62
CA SER A 190 2.98 -3.20 17.28
C SER A 190 3.75 -1.88 17.23
N LEU A 191 3.17 -0.82 17.80
CA LEU A 191 3.82 0.50 17.86
C LEU A 191 5.12 0.46 18.69
N LEU A 192 5.12 -0.26 19.81
CA LEU A 192 6.32 -0.42 20.63
C LEU A 192 7.46 -1.08 19.87
N HIS A 193 7.20 -2.21 19.23
CA HIS A 193 8.21 -2.89 18.41
C HIS A 193 8.67 -2.06 17.22
N TYR A 194 7.78 -1.25 16.63
CA TYR A 194 8.17 -0.28 15.61
C TYR A 194 9.19 0.73 16.18
N ASN A 195 8.90 1.35 17.35
CA ASN A 195 9.80 2.31 17.97
C ASN A 195 11.15 1.68 18.36
N MET A 196 11.14 0.44 18.87
CA MET A 196 12.38 -0.30 19.14
C MET A 196 13.19 -0.54 17.86
N GLY A 197 12.51 -0.87 16.76
CA GLY A 197 13.13 -1.01 15.44
C GLY A 197 13.75 0.28 14.96
N GLU A 198 13.07 1.42 15.10
CA GLU A 198 13.59 2.75 14.79
C GLU A 198 14.84 3.07 15.60
N THR A 199 14.77 2.87 16.92
CA THR A 199 15.91 3.07 17.83
C THR A 199 17.15 2.28 17.39
N TRP A 200 16.99 1.01 16.99
CA TRP A 200 18.09 0.21 16.46
C TRP A 200 18.56 0.66 15.07
N MET A 201 17.66 1.17 14.23
CA MET A 201 18.04 1.75 12.93
C MET A 201 18.89 3.00 13.10
N GLU A 202 18.49 3.90 13.97
CA GLU A 202 19.21 5.16 14.29
C GLU A 202 20.60 4.88 14.88
N SER A 203 20.71 3.83 15.70
CA SER A 203 22.00 3.36 16.23
C SER A 203 22.84 2.52 15.28
N TYR A 204 22.40 2.33 14.03
CA TYR A 204 23.02 1.49 12.99
C TYR A 204 23.13 0.00 13.36
N ASP A 205 22.42 -0.47 14.39
CA ASP A 205 22.34 -1.89 14.76
C ASP A 205 21.22 -2.59 13.98
N TYR A 206 21.42 -2.67 12.67
CA TYR A 206 20.43 -3.21 11.74
C TYR A 206 20.02 -4.66 12.05
N ASP A 207 20.90 -5.44 12.67
CA ASP A 207 20.60 -6.85 12.95
C ASP A 207 19.59 -6.99 14.09
N LYS A 208 19.55 -6.02 15.01
CA LYS A 208 18.51 -5.92 16.04
C LYS A 208 17.23 -5.24 15.54
N ALA A 209 17.34 -4.29 14.62
CA ALA A 209 16.17 -3.61 14.06
C ALA A 209 15.22 -4.56 13.31
N LEU A 210 15.75 -5.50 12.52
CA LEU A 210 14.92 -6.37 11.68
C LEU A 210 13.91 -7.24 12.45
N PRO A 211 14.29 -7.95 13.54
CA PRO A 211 13.32 -8.71 14.31
C PRO A 211 12.24 -7.83 14.91
N GLU A 212 12.56 -6.64 15.38
CA GLU A 212 11.59 -5.71 15.95
C GLU A 212 10.53 -5.28 14.93
N TYR A 213 10.93 -4.85 13.74
CA TYR A 213 9.97 -4.53 12.69
C TYR A 213 9.11 -5.71 12.24
N LYS A 214 9.62 -6.94 12.30
CA LYS A 214 8.83 -8.13 11.99
C LYS A 214 7.77 -8.40 13.05
N GLU A 215 8.13 -8.24 14.33
CA GLU A 215 7.17 -8.35 15.44
C GLU A 215 6.13 -7.22 15.36
N ALA A 216 6.54 -5.99 15.06
CA ALA A 216 5.62 -4.89 14.80
C ALA A 216 4.59 -5.26 13.72
N LEU A 217 5.07 -5.80 12.58
CA LEU A 217 4.19 -6.23 11.50
C LEU A 217 3.26 -7.37 11.92
N ARG A 218 3.76 -8.35 12.67
CA ARG A 218 2.96 -9.48 13.20
C ARG A 218 1.84 -8.97 14.08
N PHE A 219 2.16 -8.15 15.07
CA PHE A 219 1.17 -7.59 16.00
C PHE A 219 0.16 -6.70 15.29
N GLY A 220 0.58 -5.84 14.34
CA GLY A 220 -0.33 -5.03 13.56
C GLY A 220 -1.30 -5.85 12.70
N GLN A 221 -0.84 -6.96 12.13
CA GLN A 221 -1.69 -7.90 11.39
C GLN A 221 -2.66 -8.64 12.30
N GLU A 222 -2.22 -9.07 13.49
CA GLU A 222 -3.08 -9.72 14.49
C GLU A 222 -4.13 -8.77 15.07
N ALA A 223 -3.81 -7.49 15.18
CA ALA A 223 -4.74 -6.44 15.58
C ALA A 223 -5.75 -6.10 14.48
N GLY A 224 -5.41 -6.36 13.21
CA GLY A 224 -6.17 -5.89 12.06
C GLY A 224 -6.05 -4.38 11.84
N ASP A 225 -5.05 -3.74 12.42
CA ASP A 225 -4.82 -2.30 12.34
C ASP A 225 -3.95 -1.93 11.13
N SER A 226 -4.53 -1.18 10.21
CA SER A 226 -3.89 -0.81 8.95
C SER A 226 -2.76 0.21 9.13
N LEU A 227 -2.83 1.09 10.12
CA LEU A 227 -1.77 2.04 10.45
C LEU A 227 -0.54 1.31 11.01
N CYS A 228 -0.76 0.40 11.96
CA CYS A 228 0.30 -0.43 12.52
C CYS A 228 1.02 -1.25 11.44
N VAL A 229 0.25 -1.85 10.52
CA VAL A 229 0.80 -2.59 9.36
C VAL A 229 1.59 -1.66 8.44
N ALA A 230 1.12 -0.43 8.21
CA ALA A 230 1.79 0.55 7.37
C ALA A 230 3.12 1.01 7.98
N ASN A 231 3.13 1.39 9.28
CA ASN A 231 4.33 1.80 10.02
C ASN A 231 5.40 0.69 9.99
N ALA A 232 5.03 -0.52 10.38
CA ALA A 232 5.95 -1.66 10.37
C ALA A 232 6.48 -1.97 8.95
N SER A 233 5.63 -1.84 7.94
CA SER A 233 6.02 -2.02 6.54
C SER A 233 6.95 -0.90 6.07
N MET A 234 6.75 0.35 6.50
CA MET A 234 7.66 1.47 6.25
C MET A 234 9.05 1.19 6.84
N GLY A 235 9.13 0.80 8.11
CA GLY A 235 10.38 0.44 8.77
C GLY A 235 11.12 -0.72 8.07
N LEU A 236 10.40 -1.80 7.70
CA LEU A 236 10.97 -2.90 6.92
C LEU A 236 11.45 -2.44 5.55
N GLY A 237 10.70 -1.58 4.89
CA GLY A 237 11.09 -1.00 3.61
C GLY A 237 12.41 -0.24 3.72
N ARG A 238 12.53 0.66 4.71
CA ARG A 238 13.75 1.41 5.03
C ARG A 238 14.92 0.48 5.34
N TRP A 239 14.73 -0.51 6.19
CA TRP A 239 15.75 -1.51 6.51
C TRP A 239 16.28 -2.23 5.28
N TYR A 240 15.38 -2.69 4.38
CA TYR A 240 15.79 -3.36 3.16
C TYR A 240 16.48 -2.43 2.15
N MET A 241 16.18 -1.13 2.15
CA MET A 241 16.92 -0.14 1.36
C MET A 241 18.35 -0.01 1.86
N GLU A 242 18.55 0.16 3.17
CA GLU A 242 19.87 0.24 3.80
C GLU A 242 20.74 -1.00 3.53
N LYS A 243 20.14 -2.18 3.52
CA LYS A 243 20.82 -3.44 3.20
C LYS A 243 21.00 -3.69 1.68
N GLY A 244 20.72 -2.71 0.82
CA GLY A 244 20.87 -2.82 -0.62
C GLY A 244 19.98 -3.88 -1.28
N ARG A 245 18.80 -4.13 -0.73
CA ARG A 245 17.81 -5.11 -1.23
C ARG A 245 16.55 -4.45 -1.78
N PRO A 246 16.66 -3.62 -2.85
CA PRO A 246 15.57 -2.76 -3.30
C PRO A 246 14.30 -3.51 -3.71
N ARG A 247 14.41 -4.75 -4.20
CA ARG A 247 13.21 -5.53 -4.57
C ARG A 247 12.35 -5.89 -3.34
N LYS A 248 13.00 -6.22 -2.21
CA LYS A 248 12.31 -6.50 -0.95
C LYS A 248 11.77 -5.21 -0.33
N ALA A 249 12.57 -4.15 -0.36
CA ALA A 249 12.14 -2.82 0.08
C ALA A 249 10.85 -2.38 -0.63
N MET A 250 10.80 -2.46 -1.95
CA MET A 250 9.61 -2.12 -2.74
C MET A 250 8.36 -2.94 -2.37
N HIS A 251 8.52 -4.19 -1.96
CA HIS A 251 7.40 -5.00 -1.50
C HIS A 251 6.74 -4.40 -0.25
N TYR A 252 7.56 -4.02 0.72
CA TYR A 252 7.07 -3.44 1.98
C TYR A 252 6.62 -1.99 1.81
N LEU A 253 7.38 -1.17 1.08
CA LEU A 253 6.98 0.22 0.81
C LEU A 253 5.65 0.32 0.06
N ARG A 254 5.32 -0.64 -0.81
CA ARG A 254 4.01 -0.70 -1.44
C ARG A 254 2.89 -0.96 -0.44
N LYS A 255 3.12 -1.83 0.56
CA LYS A 255 2.15 -2.06 1.64
C LYS A 255 1.92 -0.80 2.48
N ALA A 256 2.97 -0.05 2.76
CA ALA A 256 2.85 1.22 3.45
C ALA A 256 2.11 2.26 2.59
N ASP A 257 2.40 2.33 1.29
CA ASP A 257 1.78 3.23 0.32
C ASP A 257 0.26 3.01 0.19
N GLU A 258 -0.23 1.78 0.34
CA GLU A 258 -1.66 1.46 0.36
C GLU A 258 -2.41 2.26 1.45
N TYR A 259 -1.78 2.51 2.60
CA TYR A 259 -2.35 3.31 3.68
C TYR A 259 -2.05 4.80 3.51
N TYR A 260 -0.79 5.18 3.30
CA TYR A 260 -0.35 6.58 3.30
C TYR A 260 -0.75 7.35 2.04
N SER A 261 -1.15 6.68 0.95
CA SER A 261 -1.75 7.36 -0.21
C SER A 261 -3.09 8.03 0.10
N VAL A 262 -3.86 7.49 1.06
CA VAL A 262 -5.15 8.04 1.52
C VAL A 262 -5.02 8.82 2.83
N HIS A 263 -3.97 8.56 3.61
CA HIS A 263 -3.65 9.24 4.88
C HIS A 263 -2.24 9.84 4.78
N PRO A 264 -2.08 11.01 4.13
CA PRO A 264 -0.78 11.57 3.83
C PRO A 264 0.06 11.80 5.09
N ASP A 265 1.25 11.24 5.11
CA ASP A 265 2.26 11.38 6.15
C ASP A 265 3.53 11.99 5.57
N GLN A 266 4.17 12.93 6.29
CA GLN A 266 5.34 13.64 5.78
C GLN A 266 6.58 12.76 5.79
N GLU A 267 6.78 11.98 6.86
CA GLU A 267 7.94 11.08 6.98
C GLU A 267 7.94 10.02 5.87
N PHE A 268 6.76 9.45 5.59
CA PHE A 268 6.63 8.50 4.49
C PHE A 268 6.90 9.15 3.13
N ARG A 269 6.44 10.39 2.90
CA ARG A 269 6.74 11.14 1.66
C ARG A 269 8.22 11.37 1.49
N ASP A 270 8.90 11.83 2.54
CA ASP A 270 10.33 12.07 2.53
C ASP A 270 11.11 10.78 2.27
N LEU A 271 10.69 9.67 2.88
CA LEU A 271 11.27 8.35 2.62
C LEU A 271 11.10 7.94 1.15
N ILE A 272 9.92 8.11 0.57
CA ILE A 272 9.63 7.77 -0.83
C ILE A 272 10.47 8.62 -1.79
N GLU A 273 10.57 9.92 -1.55
CA GLU A 273 11.35 10.84 -2.38
C GLU A 273 12.86 10.55 -2.30
N ASN A 274 13.40 10.40 -1.09
CA ASN A 274 14.82 10.19 -0.85
C ASN A 274 15.30 8.78 -1.23
N SER A 275 14.46 7.78 -1.12
CA SER A 275 14.82 6.39 -1.42
C SER A 275 14.93 6.06 -2.91
N GLY A 276 14.54 6.99 -3.79
CA GLY A 276 14.37 6.72 -5.22
C GLY A 276 13.26 5.71 -5.52
N TYR A 277 12.39 5.42 -4.55
CA TYR A 277 11.24 4.51 -4.69
C TYR A 277 10.37 4.90 -5.88
N THR A 278 10.01 6.18 -6.00
CA THR A 278 9.18 6.70 -7.10
C THR A 278 9.84 6.42 -8.46
N ALA A 279 11.15 6.63 -8.59
CA ALA A 279 11.89 6.36 -9.81
C ALA A 279 11.92 4.85 -10.13
N GLN A 280 12.06 3.99 -9.10
CA GLN A 280 12.05 2.53 -9.27
C GLN A 280 10.65 2.01 -9.63
N VAL A 281 9.60 2.54 -9.01
CA VAL A 281 8.19 2.22 -9.35
C VAL A 281 7.89 2.61 -10.78
N LEU A 282 8.22 3.85 -11.18
CA LEU A 282 8.04 4.32 -12.55
C LEU A 282 8.81 3.47 -13.57
N LYS A 283 10.05 3.08 -13.25
CA LYS A 283 10.85 2.19 -14.10
C LYS A 283 10.24 0.80 -14.21
N ALA A 284 9.72 0.25 -13.10
CA ALA A 284 9.02 -1.03 -13.10
C ALA A 284 7.73 -0.98 -13.90
N GLN A 285 6.91 0.07 -13.73
CA GLN A 285 5.70 0.29 -14.50
C GLN A 285 5.98 0.45 -15.99
N LYS A 286 6.97 1.28 -16.38
CA LYS A 286 7.40 1.41 -17.78
C LYS A 286 7.82 0.06 -18.37
N ARG A 287 8.59 -0.73 -17.63
CA ARG A 287 8.99 -2.07 -18.08
C ARG A 287 7.78 -3.00 -18.25
N GLN A 288 6.82 -2.98 -17.34
CA GLN A 288 5.60 -3.77 -17.43
C GLN A 288 4.76 -3.37 -18.66
N ILE A 289 4.57 -2.07 -18.87
CA ILE A 289 3.87 -1.53 -20.05
C ILE A 289 4.59 -1.95 -21.33
N THR A 290 5.93 -1.88 -21.36
CA THR A 290 6.75 -2.31 -22.49
C THR A 290 6.54 -3.79 -22.81
N TRP A 291 6.54 -4.67 -21.80
CA TRP A 291 6.29 -6.10 -22.01
C TRP A 291 4.87 -6.39 -22.50
N ILE A 292 3.87 -5.68 -21.97
CA ILE A 292 2.48 -5.78 -22.47
C ILE A 292 2.40 -5.33 -23.93
N ALA A 293 3.06 -4.21 -24.29
CA ALA A 293 3.09 -3.71 -25.66
C ALA A 293 3.77 -4.69 -26.61
N ILE A 294 4.91 -5.29 -26.20
CA ILE A 294 5.58 -6.32 -26.99
C ILE A 294 4.68 -7.56 -27.17
N GLY A 295 4.03 -8.02 -26.11
CA GLY A 295 3.09 -9.14 -26.19
C GLY A 295 1.94 -8.87 -27.17
N LEU A 296 1.34 -7.69 -27.09
CA LEU A 296 0.30 -7.25 -28.02
C LEU A 296 0.82 -7.19 -29.48
N ALA A 297 2.02 -6.63 -29.69
CA ALA A 297 2.62 -6.57 -31.02
C ALA A 297 2.85 -7.97 -31.62
N VAL A 298 3.33 -8.93 -30.81
CA VAL A 298 3.50 -10.32 -31.22
C VAL A 298 2.16 -10.97 -31.59
N LEU A 299 1.11 -10.75 -30.78
CA LEU A 299 -0.23 -11.25 -31.07
C LEU A 299 -0.78 -10.68 -32.39
N VAL A 300 -0.65 -9.38 -32.61
CA VAL A 300 -1.07 -8.72 -33.85
C VAL A 300 -0.31 -9.26 -35.05
N ALA A 301 1.03 -9.40 -34.94
CA ALA A 301 1.86 -9.98 -36.00
C ALA A 301 1.44 -11.42 -36.32
N GLY A 302 1.18 -12.23 -35.28
CA GLY A 302 0.66 -13.60 -35.42
C GLY A 302 -0.68 -13.62 -36.16
N LEU A 303 -1.61 -12.76 -35.77
CA LEU A 303 -2.94 -12.64 -36.42
C LEU A 303 -2.81 -12.22 -37.90
N VAL A 304 -1.98 -11.22 -38.16
CA VAL A 304 -1.73 -10.77 -39.57
C VAL A 304 -1.14 -11.90 -40.37
N THR A 305 -0.14 -12.61 -39.86
CA THR A 305 0.46 -13.75 -40.54
C THR A 305 -0.57 -14.85 -40.79
N PHE A 306 -1.39 -15.17 -39.83
CA PHE A 306 -2.47 -16.14 -39.97
C PHE A 306 -3.47 -15.71 -41.06
N LEU A 307 -3.90 -14.46 -41.06
CA LEU A 307 -4.81 -13.93 -42.09
C LEU A 307 -4.19 -13.97 -43.49
N VAL A 308 -2.88 -13.65 -43.61
CA VAL A 308 -2.15 -13.77 -44.88
C VAL A 308 -2.10 -15.23 -45.35
N LEU A 309 -1.83 -16.17 -44.46
CA LEU A 309 -1.83 -17.60 -44.80
C LEU A 309 -3.23 -18.09 -45.21
N LEU A 310 -4.27 -17.67 -44.51
CA LEU A 310 -5.65 -17.96 -44.89
C LEU A 310 -5.99 -17.39 -46.32
N ARG A 311 -5.58 -16.15 -46.61
CA ARG A 311 -5.78 -15.54 -47.92
C ARG A 311 -5.01 -16.28 -49.01
N ARG A 312 -3.77 -16.73 -48.74
CA ARG A 312 -2.99 -17.55 -49.69
C ARG A 312 -3.65 -18.92 -49.93
N ARG A 313 -4.14 -19.60 -48.88
CA ARG A 313 -4.91 -20.85 -49.05
C ARG A 313 -6.20 -20.66 -49.85
N ARG A 314 -6.95 -19.58 -49.65
CA ARG A 314 -8.16 -19.27 -50.44
C ARG A 314 -7.83 -18.96 -51.89
N LYS A 315 -6.73 -18.25 -52.18
CA LYS A 315 -6.27 -18.00 -53.52
C LYS A 315 -5.80 -19.28 -54.24
N ALA A 316 -5.10 -20.18 -53.55
CA ALA A 316 -4.69 -21.47 -54.10
C ALA A 316 -5.91 -22.38 -54.39
N ALA A 317 -6.96 -22.35 -53.57
CA ALA A 317 -8.19 -23.08 -53.81
C ALA A 317 -9.07 -22.46 -54.90
N ALA A 318 -8.84 -21.19 -55.28
CA ALA A 318 -9.56 -20.48 -56.32
C ALA A 318 -8.77 -20.41 -57.65
N SER A 319 -7.63 -21.15 -57.81
CA SER A 319 -7.00 -21.33 -59.12
C SER A 319 -8.01 -22.02 -60.02
N PRO A 320 -8.33 -21.44 -61.21
CA PRO A 320 -9.24 -22.08 -62.14
C PRO A 320 -8.68 -23.44 -62.52
N ALA A 321 -9.51 -24.46 -62.49
CA ALA A 321 -9.18 -25.74 -63.05
C ALA A 321 -8.64 -25.55 -64.48
N PRO A 322 -7.58 -26.27 -64.90
CA PRO A 322 -7.02 -26.12 -66.25
C PRO A 322 -8.16 -26.23 -67.26
N ALA A 323 -8.23 -25.27 -68.18
CA ALA A 323 -9.32 -25.23 -69.16
C ALA A 323 -9.41 -26.57 -69.89
N ALA A 324 -10.56 -27.22 -69.87
CA ALA A 324 -10.75 -28.52 -70.49
C ALA A 324 -10.30 -28.46 -71.98
N VAL A 325 -9.41 -29.34 -72.36
CA VAL A 325 -8.89 -29.41 -73.73
C VAL A 325 -10.05 -29.73 -74.69
N LYS A 326 -10.39 -28.81 -75.54
CA LYS A 326 -11.41 -29.03 -76.57
C LYS A 326 -10.85 -29.88 -77.69
N LEU A 327 -11.37 -31.06 -77.91
CA LEU A 327 -11.05 -31.95 -79.03
C LEU A 327 -12.12 -31.86 -80.09
N THR A 328 -11.67 -31.93 -81.36
CA THR A 328 -12.59 -32.21 -82.47
C THR A 328 -13.05 -33.65 -82.44
N ALA A 329 -14.17 -33.98 -83.04
CA ALA A 329 -14.65 -35.36 -83.13
C ALA A 329 -13.57 -36.32 -83.70
N ARG A 330 -12.80 -35.88 -84.62
CA ARG A 330 -11.73 -36.69 -85.21
C ARG A 330 -10.55 -36.88 -84.31
N GLU A 331 -10.19 -35.91 -83.50
CA GLU A 331 -9.12 -36.01 -82.51
C GLU A 331 -9.57 -36.96 -81.36
N LEU A 332 -10.84 -36.93 -81.00
CA LEU A 332 -11.41 -37.85 -79.96
C LEU A 332 -11.39 -39.30 -80.40
N GLU A 333 -11.75 -39.55 -81.71
CA GLU A 333 -11.73 -40.90 -82.25
C GLU A 333 -10.28 -41.45 -82.24
N ILE A 334 -9.30 -40.66 -82.68
CA ILE A 334 -7.89 -41.08 -82.70
C ILE A 334 -7.37 -41.26 -81.27
N LEU A 335 -7.76 -40.42 -80.35
CA LEU A 335 -7.38 -40.56 -78.92
C LEU A 335 -7.92 -41.88 -78.31
N ARG A 336 -9.15 -42.29 -78.63
CA ARG A 336 -9.68 -43.59 -78.23
C ARG A 336 -8.88 -44.77 -78.77
N PHE A 337 -8.50 -44.74 -80.04
CA PHE A 337 -7.65 -45.80 -80.61
C PHE A 337 -6.24 -45.82 -79.98
N ILE A 338 -5.72 -44.64 -79.57
CA ILE A 338 -4.42 -44.58 -78.86
C ILE A 338 -4.64 -45.21 -77.48
N ALA A 339 -5.76 -44.98 -76.80
CA ALA A 339 -6.09 -45.57 -75.50
C ALA A 339 -6.21 -47.10 -75.61
N ASP A 340 -6.72 -47.59 -76.73
CA ASP A 340 -6.85 -49.01 -77.05
C ASP A 340 -5.51 -49.64 -77.49
N GLY A 341 -4.39 -48.89 -77.43
CA GLY A 341 -3.07 -49.37 -77.75
C GLY A 341 -2.77 -49.59 -79.23
N LYS A 342 -3.60 -49.06 -80.14
CA LYS A 342 -3.43 -49.23 -81.59
C LYS A 342 -2.23 -48.48 -82.11
N THR A 343 -1.55 -49.05 -83.08
CA THR A 343 -0.44 -48.46 -83.83
C THR A 343 -0.92 -47.45 -84.83
N ASN A 344 -0.06 -46.53 -85.28
CA ASN A 344 -0.41 -45.53 -86.28
C ASN A 344 -0.97 -46.13 -87.63
N THR A 345 -0.45 -47.28 -88.05
CA THR A 345 -0.93 -48.02 -89.18
C THR A 345 -2.35 -48.59 -88.93
N GLN A 346 -2.62 -49.20 -87.80
CA GLN A 346 -3.92 -49.72 -87.41
C GLN A 346 -4.97 -48.62 -87.32
N ILE A 347 -4.59 -47.46 -86.78
CA ILE A 347 -5.49 -46.31 -86.68
C ILE A 347 -5.77 -45.73 -88.13
N ALA A 348 -4.75 -45.64 -88.91
CA ALA A 348 -4.87 -45.17 -90.33
C ALA A 348 -5.84 -46.06 -91.11
N GLU A 349 -5.69 -47.39 -91.05
CA GLU A 349 -6.59 -48.35 -91.65
C GLU A 349 -8.04 -48.23 -91.20
N ALA A 350 -8.21 -48.22 -89.81
CA ALA A 350 -9.55 -48.14 -89.24
C ALA A 350 -10.30 -46.83 -89.55
N LEU A 351 -9.61 -45.76 -89.76
CA LEU A 351 -10.19 -44.46 -90.02
C LEU A 351 -10.10 -43.95 -91.50
N PHE A 352 -9.59 -44.83 -92.36
CA PHE A 352 -9.36 -44.53 -93.84
C PHE A 352 -8.51 -43.27 -94.00
N LEU A 353 -7.40 -43.18 -93.27
CA LEU A 353 -6.42 -42.11 -93.29
C LEU A 353 -5.07 -42.61 -93.80
N SER A 354 -4.19 -41.65 -94.17
CA SER A 354 -2.81 -42.04 -94.38
C SER A 354 -2.05 -42.19 -93.07
N PRO A 355 -1.02 -43.04 -92.96
CA PRO A 355 -0.20 -43.12 -91.76
C PRO A 355 0.41 -41.77 -91.36
N GLU A 356 0.76 -40.93 -92.30
CA GLU A 356 1.29 -39.59 -92.03
C GLU A 356 0.25 -38.69 -91.41
N THR A 357 -1.00 -38.74 -91.85
CA THR A 357 -2.11 -38.01 -91.29
C THR A 357 -2.39 -38.43 -89.84
N THR A 358 -2.35 -39.73 -89.58
CA THR A 358 -2.51 -40.27 -88.24
C THR A 358 -1.40 -39.86 -87.29
N LYS A 359 -0.13 -39.86 -87.77
CA LYS A 359 1.02 -39.37 -87.05
C LYS A 359 0.88 -37.86 -86.73
N TRP A 360 0.36 -37.08 -87.66
CA TRP A 360 0.10 -35.64 -87.48
C TRP A 360 -0.95 -35.42 -86.35
N TYR A 361 -2.08 -36.13 -86.34
CA TYR A 361 -3.08 -36.01 -85.31
C TYR A 361 -2.56 -36.43 -83.95
N ARG A 362 -1.78 -37.51 -83.90
CA ARG A 362 -1.13 -37.97 -82.67
C ARG A 362 -0.23 -36.89 -82.10
N LYS A 363 0.59 -36.26 -82.91
CA LYS A 363 1.45 -35.12 -82.52
C LYS A 363 0.63 -33.94 -81.95
N GLN A 364 -0.48 -33.62 -82.61
CA GLN A 364 -1.37 -32.55 -82.14
C GLN A 364 -1.99 -32.96 -80.75
N LEU A 365 -2.40 -34.15 -80.51
CA LEU A 365 -2.95 -34.63 -79.27
C LEU A 365 -1.89 -34.59 -78.17
N PHE A 366 -0.63 -35.01 -78.46
CA PHE A 366 0.48 -34.90 -77.50
C PHE A 366 0.73 -33.45 -77.10
N ALA A 367 0.71 -32.56 -78.07
CA ALA A 367 0.90 -31.13 -77.84
C ALA A 367 -0.28 -30.50 -77.03
N LYS A 368 -1.53 -30.87 -77.38
CA LYS A 368 -2.73 -30.36 -76.68
C LYS A 368 -2.78 -30.77 -75.21
N PHE A 369 -2.34 -31.98 -74.90
CA PHE A 369 -2.30 -32.53 -73.53
C PHE A 369 -0.94 -32.33 -72.87
N ASP A 370 0.02 -31.72 -73.55
CA ASP A 370 1.41 -31.62 -73.07
C ASP A 370 1.92 -32.99 -72.57
N ALA A 371 1.71 -34.06 -73.38
CA ALA A 371 1.99 -35.42 -73.02
C ALA A 371 3.31 -35.90 -73.61
N GLU A 372 4.12 -36.60 -72.80
CA GLU A 372 5.43 -37.07 -73.19
C GLU A 372 5.37 -38.42 -73.96
N ASN A 373 4.35 -39.24 -73.63
CA ASN A 373 4.17 -40.55 -74.25
C ASN A 373 2.66 -40.98 -74.28
N ALA A 374 2.34 -42.06 -74.97
CA ALA A 374 0.97 -42.51 -75.14
C ALA A 374 0.25 -42.78 -73.77
N ALA A 375 0.92 -43.38 -72.82
CA ALA A 375 0.33 -43.66 -71.53
C ALA A 375 0.06 -42.38 -70.74
N ASP A 376 0.95 -41.38 -70.82
CA ASP A 376 0.77 -40.04 -70.21
C ASP A 376 -0.37 -39.28 -70.91
N LEU A 377 -0.50 -39.37 -72.24
CA LEU A 377 -1.59 -38.80 -72.99
C LEU A 377 -2.96 -39.34 -72.54
N VAL A 378 -3.07 -40.67 -72.42
CA VAL A 378 -4.30 -41.35 -71.95
C VAL A 378 -4.63 -40.99 -70.52
N ARG A 379 -3.64 -40.97 -69.62
CA ARG A 379 -3.79 -40.56 -68.22
C ARG A 379 -4.34 -39.12 -68.14
N LYS A 380 -3.72 -38.18 -68.84
CA LYS A 380 -4.10 -36.76 -68.83
C LYS A 380 -5.49 -36.56 -69.46
N ALA A 381 -5.86 -37.34 -70.48
CA ALA A 381 -7.18 -37.29 -71.08
C ALA A 381 -8.28 -37.82 -70.15
N MET A 382 -8.02 -38.86 -69.36
CA MET A 382 -8.90 -39.37 -68.32
C MET A 382 -9.05 -38.38 -67.14
N GLU A 383 -7.95 -37.77 -66.68
CA GLU A 383 -7.97 -36.73 -65.65
C GLU A 383 -8.83 -35.52 -66.02
N GLN A 384 -8.85 -35.18 -67.31
CA GLN A 384 -9.67 -34.09 -67.89
C GLN A 384 -11.07 -34.53 -68.29
N LYS A 385 -11.47 -35.82 -68.08
CA LYS A 385 -12.76 -36.41 -68.42
C LYS A 385 -13.08 -36.27 -69.91
N VAL A 386 -12.10 -36.41 -70.76
CA VAL A 386 -12.23 -36.35 -72.24
C VAL A 386 -12.33 -37.75 -72.83
N LEU A 387 -11.78 -38.73 -72.12
CA LEU A 387 -11.90 -40.16 -72.39
C LEU A 387 -12.76 -40.85 -71.37
#